data_b1bfae1cafdd1206bd2ab6cef7a24ad9
#
_entry.id   b1bfae1cafdd1206bd2ab6cef7a24ad9
#
_cell.length_a   1.000
_cell.length_b   1.000
_cell.length_c   1.000
_cell.angle_alpha   90.00
_cell.angle_beta   90.00
_cell.angle_gamma   90.00
#
_symmetry.space_group_name_H-M   'P 1'
#
loop_
_entity.id
_entity.type
_entity.pdbx_description
1 polymer ?
#
loop_
_entity_poly.entity_id
_entity_poly.type
_entity_poly.pdbx_seq_one_letter_code
_entity_poly.pdbx_strand_id
1 'polypeptide(L)'
;MNSNSNLNRIRSPHLRLPRAARRERIAVRAGMTLLEVILAIAILGGSLAVLGELVRIGTRSARSARLSTTAQLLAESLLTEVSLSTTTPTSASGMIDDYAGAAWQYTTQVEQVDQQGLLAIAVTVQENKDLAEQPVSFTLVRWIIDPQVIIEIEEAAAAASEASSGTSGSSGTDGSTSGTGTGTGTGTGTGTGSARR
;
A
#
# COMPACT_ATOMS: atom_id res chain seq x y z
N MET A 1 -21.53 -13.47 -84.45
CA MET A 1 -20.57 -14.53 -84.35
C MET A 1 -20.69 -15.06 -82.95
N ASN A 2 -21.60 -15.97 -82.69
CA ASN A 2 -21.56 -17.40 -82.77
C ASN A 2 -20.50 -18.00 -81.80
N SER A 3 -20.94 -18.57 -80.69
CA SER A 3 -20.72 -19.96 -80.34
C SER A 3 -21.18 -20.24 -78.87
N ASN A 4 -22.27 -20.85 -78.72
CA ASN A 4 -22.51 -22.26 -78.42
C ASN A 4 -21.94 -22.69 -77.02
N SER A 5 -22.87 -22.63 -76.08
CA SER A 5 -22.90 -23.28 -74.78
C SER A 5 -23.19 -24.78 -74.89
N ASN A 6 -22.33 -25.59 -74.38
CA ASN A 6 -22.63 -26.99 -74.19
C ASN A 6 -22.91 -27.25 -72.67
N LEU A 7 -24.19 -27.38 -72.38
CA LEU A 7 -24.73 -27.82 -71.12
C LEU A 7 -24.47 -29.32 -70.95
N ASN A 8 -23.44 -29.69 -70.22
CA ASN A 8 -23.21 -31.05 -69.83
C ASN A 8 -24.04 -31.39 -68.61
N ARG A 9 -25.19 -31.96 -68.85
CA ARG A 9 -26.16 -32.41 -67.83
C ARG A 9 -25.64 -33.69 -67.22
N ILE A 10 -24.89 -33.57 -66.11
CA ILE A 10 -24.46 -34.73 -65.30
C ILE A 10 -25.68 -35.24 -64.52
N ARG A 11 -26.21 -36.34 -64.97
CA ARG A 11 -27.20 -37.12 -64.24
C ARG A 11 -26.56 -37.70 -62.98
N SER A 12 -26.95 -37.21 -61.83
CA SER A 12 -26.61 -37.79 -60.55
C SER A 12 -27.35 -39.09 -60.33
N PRO A 13 -26.67 -40.21 -60.05
CA PRO A 13 -27.33 -41.45 -59.66
C PRO A 13 -27.92 -41.24 -58.26
N HIS A 14 -29.21 -41.43 -58.17
CA HIS A 14 -29.95 -41.49 -56.89
C HIS A 14 -29.42 -42.70 -56.08
N LEU A 15 -28.45 -42.48 -55.20
CA LEU A 15 -28.09 -43.40 -54.13
C LEU A 15 -29.28 -43.50 -53.17
N ARG A 16 -30.09 -44.53 -53.34
CA ARG A 16 -31.05 -44.93 -52.31
C ARG A 16 -30.27 -45.38 -51.10
N LEU A 17 -30.17 -44.47 -50.14
CA LEU A 17 -29.70 -44.83 -48.81
C LEU A 17 -30.72 -45.84 -48.19
N PRO A 18 -30.20 -46.95 -47.68
CA PRO A 18 -31.06 -47.87 -46.97
C PRO A 18 -31.70 -47.16 -45.79
N ARG A 19 -33.00 -47.25 -45.70
CA ARG A 19 -33.77 -46.86 -44.51
C ARG A 19 -33.20 -47.60 -43.33
N ALA A 20 -32.16 -47.02 -42.70
CA ALA A 20 -31.67 -47.49 -41.40
C ALA A 20 -32.88 -47.49 -40.48
N ALA A 21 -33.21 -48.69 -40.04
CA ALA A 21 -34.28 -48.95 -39.11
C ALA A 21 -34.07 -48.03 -37.92
N ARG A 22 -34.95 -47.03 -37.83
CA ARG A 22 -35.06 -46.16 -36.67
C ARG A 22 -35.46 -47.07 -35.52
N ARG A 23 -34.47 -47.65 -34.89
CA ARG A 23 -34.66 -48.27 -33.56
C ARG A 23 -35.19 -47.16 -32.66
N GLU A 24 -36.50 -47.10 -32.54
CA GLU A 24 -37.16 -46.39 -31.45
C GLU A 24 -36.55 -46.99 -30.18
N ARG A 25 -35.57 -46.28 -29.63
CA ARG A 25 -35.15 -46.53 -28.26
C ARG A 25 -36.37 -46.18 -27.45
N ILE A 26 -37.15 -47.20 -27.13
CA ILE A 26 -38.15 -47.16 -26.07
C ILE A 26 -37.35 -46.70 -24.85
N ALA A 27 -37.41 -45.41 -24.53
CA ALA A 27 -36.87 -44.89 -23.31
C ALA A 27 -37.66 -45.60 -22.20
N VAL A 28 -37.08 -46.68 -21.70
CA VAL A 28 -37.55 -47.31 -20.49
C VAL A 28 -37.50 -46.19 -19.46
N ARG A 29 -38.67 -45.68 -19.11
CA ARG A 29 -38.82 -44.78 -17.96
C ARG A 29 -38.49 -45.65 -16.73
N ALA A 30 -37.20 -45.74 -16.41
CA ALA A 30 -36.76 -46.30 -15.16
C ALA A 30 -37.37 -45.41 -14.05
N GLY A 31 -38.34 -45.93 -13.33
CA GLY A 31 -38.84 -45.25 -12.13
C GLY A 31 -37.69 -45.07 -11.16
N MET A 32 -37.53 -43.85 -10.64
CA MET A 32 -36.53 -43.59 -9.59
C MET A 32 -36.75 -44.51 -8.41
N THR A 33 -35.72 -45.17 -7.95
CA THR A 33 -35.77 -45.97 -6.74
C THR A 33 -35.79 -45.05 -5.51
N LEU A 34 -36.46 -45.48 -4.45
CA LEU A 34 -36.51 -44.73 -3.18
C LEU A 34 -35.09 -44.45 -2.65
N LEU A 35 -34.17 -45.40 -2.84
CA LEU A 35 -32.75 -45.25 -2.49
C LEU A 35 -32.09 -44.10 -3.25
N GLU A 36 -32.36 -43.94 -4.54
CA GLU A 36 -31.77 -42.87 -5.38
C GLU A 36 -32.24 -41.49 -4.92
N VAL A 37 -33.52 -41.36 -4.56
CA VAL A 37 -34.07 -40.11 -4.01
C VAL A 37 -33.41 -39.76 -2.69
N ILE A 38 -33.27 -40.75 -1.78
CA ILE A 38 -32.61 -40.51 -0.48
C ILE A 38 -31.16 -40.09 -0.69
N LEU A 39 -30.42 -40.76 -1.59
CA LEU A 39 -29.04 -40.44 -1.90
C LEU A 39 -28.92 -39.04 -2.49
N ALA A 40 -29.78 -38.67 -3.42
CA ALA A 40 -29.82 -37.35 -4.03
C ALA A 40 -30.04 -36.23 -2.98
N ILE A 41 -31.00 -36.42 -2.07
CA ILE A 41 -31.31 -35.49 -0.98
C ILE A 41 -30.11 -35.40 -0.01
N ALA A 42 -29.46 -36.51 0.31
CA ALA A 42 -28.31 -36.54 1.19
C ALA A 42 -27.12 -35.73 0.58
N ILE A 43 -26.85 -35.94 -0.71
CA ILE A 43 -25.80 -35.20 -1.42
C ILE A 43 -26.15 -33.70 -1.52
N LEU A 44 -27.39 -33.39 -1.86
CA LEU A 44 -27.86 -32.00 -1.95
C LEU A 44 -27.78 -31.30 -0.59
N GLY A 45 -28.28 -31.94 0.46
CA GLY A 45 -28.23 -31.41 1.83
C GLY A 45 -26.79 -31.19 2.32
N GLY A 46 -25.91 -32.16 2.07
CA GLY A 46 -24.48 -32.04 2.36
C GLY A 46 -23.82 -30.88 1.63
N SER A 47 -24.13 -30.72 0.34
CA SER A 47 -23.59 -29.59 -0.47
C SER A 47 -24.04 -28.23 0.04
N LEU A 48 -25.32 -28.09 0.39
CA LEU A 48 -25.90 -26.86 0.94
C LEU A 48 -25.28 -26.50 2.30
N ALA A 49 -25.02 -27.50 3.16
CA ALA A 49 -24.38 -27.28 4.45
C ALA A 49 -22.95 -26.71 4.28
N VAL A 50 -22.15 -27.29 3.37
CA VAL A 50 -20.79 -26.80 3.05
C VAL A 50 -20.82 -25.40 2.46
N LEU A 51 -21.73 -25.14 1.51
CA LEU A 51 -21.87 -23.80 0.93
C LEU A 51 -22.27 -22.76 1.97
N GLY A 52 -23.17 -23.10 2.89
CA GLY A 52 -23.57 -22.23 4.00
C GLY A 52 -22.39 -21.84 4.89
N GLU A 53 -21.53 -22.79 5.23
CA GLU A 53 -20.33 -22.51 6.04
C GLU A 53 -19.31 -21.66 5.27
N LEU A 54 -19.11 -21.89 3.96
CA LEU A 54 -18.24 -21.06 3.13
C LEU A 54 -18.71 -19.60 3.07
N VAL A 55 -20.02 -19.37 2.91
CA VAL A 55 -20.59 -18.01 2.92
C VAL A 55 -20.36 -17.35 4.28
N ARG A 56 -20.56 -18.08 5.37
CA ARG A 56 -20.35 -17.58 6.73
C ARG A 56 -18.89 -17.18 6.97
N ILE A 57 -17.94 -18.03 6.56
CA ILE A 57 -16.50 -17.72 6.66
C ILE A 57 -16.16 -16.53 5.77
N GLY A 58 -16.66 -16.50 4.54
CA GLY A 58 -16.43 -15.42 3.59
C GLY A 58 -16.92 -14.06 4.08
N THR A 59 -18.12 -14.00 4.66
CA THR A 59 -18.67 -12.74 5.20
C THR A 59 -17.89 -12.25 6.43
N ARG A 60 -17.47 -13.17 7.31
CA ARG A 60 -16.63 -12.83 8.46
C ARG A 60 -15.27 -12.29 8.02
N SER A 61 -14.63 -12.97 7.07
CA SER A 61 -13.33 -12.54 6.51
C SER A 61 -13.43 -11.17 5.81
N ALA A 62 -14.48 -10.94 5.02
CA ALA A 62 -14.72 -9.67 4.36
C ALA A 62 -14.93 -8.52 5.36
N ARG A 63 -15.65 -8.77 6.47
CA ARG A 63 -15.81 -7.79 7.54
C ARG A 63 -14.46 -7.47 8.20
N SER A 64 -13.69 -8.48 8.57
CA SER A 64 -12.37 -8.30 9.18
C SER A 64 -11.43 -7.52 8.28
N ALA A 65 -11.41 -7.81 6.96
CA ALA A 65 -10.59 -7.07 6.00
C ALA A 65 -10.99 -5.58 5.91
N ARG A 66 -12.29 -5.27 5.92
CA ARG A 66 -12.76 -3.88 5.92
C ARG A 66 -12.34 -3.13 7.18
N LEU A 67 -12.51 -3.74 8.35
CA LEU A 67 -12.09 -3.15 9.62
C LEU A 67 -10.57 -2.95 9.68
N SER A 68 -9.78 -3.89 9.17
CA SER A 68 -8.33 -3.75 9.07
C SER A 68 -7.92 -2.56 8.18
N THR A 69 -8.58 -2.38 7.03
CA THR A 69 -8.35 -1.22 6.17
C THR A 69 -8.74 0.09 6.87
N THR A 70 -9.84 0.10 7.60
CA THR A 70 -10.26 1.26 8.39
C THR A 70 -9.24 1.59 9.48
N ALA A 71 -8.75 0.59 10.21
CA ALA A 71 -7.71 0.78 11.23
C ALA A 71 -6.42 1.35 10.64
N GLN A 72 -6.03 0.88 9.46
CA GLN A 72 -4.88 1.41 8.73
C GLN A 72 -5.06 2.89 8.38
N LEU A 73 -6.19 3.28 7.78
CA LEU A 73 -6.47 4.66 7.41
C LEU A 73 -6.50 5.59 8.64
N LEU A 74 -7.06 5.13 9.76
CA LEU A 74 -7.02 5.86 11.02
C LEU A 74 -5.60 6.03 11.55
N ALA A 75 -4.80 4.97 11.53
CA ALA A 75 -3.40 5.02 11.95
C ALA A 75 -2.57 5.99 11.08
N GLU A 76 -2.78 5.97 9.76
CA GLU A 76 -2.13 6.90 8.81
C GLU A 76 -2.56 8.36 9.07
N SER A 77 -3.84 8.63 9.33
CA SER A 77 -4.32 9.97 9.61
C SER A 77 -3.75 10.52 10.91
N LEU A 78 -3.76 9.72 11.99
CA LEU A 78 -3.19 10.09 13.29
C LEU A 78 -1.67 10.32 13.18
N LEU A 79 -0.97 9.44 12.48
CA LEU A 79 0.47 9.57 12.28
C LEU A 79 0.81 10.83 11.47
N THR A 80 0.00 11.17 10.48
CA THR A 80 0.15 12.40 9.69
C THR A 80 -0.07 13.63 10.56
N GLU A 81 -1.11 13.64 11.40
CA GLU A 81 -1.40 14.73 12.33
C GLU A 81 -0.23 14.96 13.29
N VAL A 82 0.28 13.88 13.90
CA VAL A 82 1.45 13.93 14.79
C VAL A 82 2.71 14.40 14.05
N SER A 83 2.91 13.97 12.82
CA SER A 83 4.09 14.34 12.01
C SER A 83 4.07 15.79 11.51
N LEU A 84 2.89 16.42 11.41
CA LEU A 84 2.73 17.81 11.00
C LEU A 84 2.78 18.80 12.19
N SER A 85 2.80 18.30 13.43
CA SER A 85 2.91 19.15 14.59
C SER A 85 4.30 19.82 14.64
N THR A 86 4.34 21.10 14.97
CA THR A 86 5.59 21.86 15.12
C THR A 86 6.24 21.68 16.49
N THR A 87 5.58 20.94 17.36
CA THR A 87 6.08 20.61 18.71
C THR A 87 6.55 19.18 18.75
N THR A 88 7.50 18.85 19.63
CA THR A 88 7.94 17.47 19.87
C THR A 88 6.74 16.60 20.21
N PRO A 89 6.51 15.51 19.44
CA PRO A 89 5.40 14.60 19.71
C PRO A 89 5.52 13.96 21.08
N THR A 90 4.38 13.76 21.72
CA THR A 90 4.30 13.07 23.01
C THR A 90 3.40 11.84 22.91
N SER A 91 3.66 10.84 23.75
CA SER A 91 2.79 9.67 23.84
C SER A 91 1.40 10.06 24.31
N ALA A 92 0.38 9.58 23.61
CA ALA A 92 -1.03 9.89 23.83
C ALA A 92 -1.90 8.66 23.58
N SER A 93 -3.09 8.67 24.17
CA SER A 93 -4.13 7.67 23.88
C SER A 93 -5.49 8.33 23.88
N GLY A 94 -6.43 7.78 23.13
CA GLY A 94 -7.77 8.30 23.05
C GLY A 94 -8.74 7.31 22.42
N MET A 95 -9.99 7.74 22.33
CA MET A 95 -11.07 6.99 21.71
C MET A 95 -11.62 7.78 20.52
N ILE A 96 -12.00 7.06 19.48
CA ILE A 96 -12.68 7.58 18.30
C ILE A 96 -14.02 6.85 18.25
N ASP A 97 -15.08 7.58 18.57
CA ASP A 97 -16.43 7.01 18.62
C ASP A 97 -17.03 6.99 17.20
N ASP A 98 -17.65 5.85 16.88
CA ASP A 98 -18.45 5.62 15.66
C ASP A 98 -17.79 6.04 14.33
N TYR A 99 -16.61 5.49 14.06
CA TYR A 99 -16.01 5.62 12.73
C TYR A 99 -16.20 4.32 11.94
N ALA A 100 -16.87 4.40 10.80
CA ALA A 100 -17.21 3.28 9.92
C ALA A 100 -18.02 2.15 10.64
N GLY A 101 -18.87 2.51 11.59
CA GLY A 101 -19.75 1.62 12.33
C GLY A 101 -19.05 0.79 13.41
N ALA A 102 -17.91 1.26 13.91
CA ALA A 102 -17.18 0.70 15.04
C ALA A 102 -16.57 1.80 15.91
N ALA A 103 -16.43 1.54 17.20
CA ALA A 103 -15.66 2.39 18.11
C ALA A 103 -14.19 1.94 18.09
N TRP A 104 -13.27 2.89 18.12
CA TRP A 104 -11.85 2.65 18.04
C TRP A 104 -11.11 3.26 19.21
N GLN A 105 -10.08 2.59 19.65
CA GLN A 105 -9.10 3.11 20.60
C GLN A 105 -7.77 3.27 19.90
N TYR A 106 -7.08 4.38 20.14
CA TYR A 106 -5.72 4.56 19.63
C TYR A 106 -4.73 4.81 20.77
N THR A 107 -3.50 4.41 20.54
CA THR A 107 -2.36 4.69 21.41
C THR A 107 -1.19 5.10 20.54
N THR A 108 -0.65 6.28 20.80
CA THR A 108 0.59 6.78 20.20
C THR A 108 1.71 6.64 21.21
N GLN A 109 2.78 5.96 20.84
CA GLN A 109 4.01 5.84 21.62
C GLN A 109 5.13 6.55 20.88
N VAL A 110 5.88 7.37 21.61
CA VAL A 110 7.01 8.12 21.07
C VAL A 110 8.25 7.69 21.85
N GLU A 111 9.26 7.24 21.13
CA GLU A 111 10.53 6.76 21.69
C GLU A 111 11.69 7.44 20.97
N GLN A 112 12.65 7.94 21.71
CA GLN A 112 13.88 8.49 21.16
C GLN A 112 14.82 7.33 20.77
N VAL A 113 15.21 7.27 19.49
CA VAL A 113 16.00 6.16 18.95
C VAL A 113 17.50 6.43 19.12
N ASP A 114 17.90 7.70 18.99
CA ASP A 114 19.30 8.09 19.14
C ASP A 114 19.46 9.48 19.79
N GLN A 115 20.74 9.88 19.99
CA GLN A 115 21.06 11.18 20.57
C GLN A 115 21.02 12.34 19.52
N GLN A 116 20.74 12.04 18.25
CA GLN A 116 20.70 13.02 17.16
C GLN A 116 19.30 13.57 16.92
N GLY A 117 18.36 13.30 17.81
CA GLY A 117 16.99 13.79 17.71
C GLY A 117 16.11 12.97 16.77
N LEU A 118 16.43 11.70 16.53
CA LEU A 118 15.57 10.77 15.80
C LEU A 118 14.54 10.16 16.74
N LEU A 119 13.25 10.34 16.41
CA LEU A 119 12.13 9.82 17.17
C LEU A 119 11.46 8.69 16.39
N ALA A 120 11.14 7.60 17.05
CA ALA A 120 10.25 6.55 16.56
C ALA A 120 8.84 6.79 17.10
N ILE A 121 7.87 6.94 16.20
CA ILE A 121 6.47 7.10 16.55
C ILE A 121 5.75 5.81 16.16
N ALA A 122 5.17 5.13 17.11
CA ALA A 122 4.31 3.97 16.91
C ALA A 122 2.87 4.33 17.22
N VAL A 123 2.00 4.27 16.23
CA VAL A 123 0.55 4.47 16.37
C VAL A 123 -0.13 3.13 16.26
N THR A 124 -0.80 2.70 17.33
CA THR A 124 -1.61 1.49 17.38
C THR A 124 -3.07 1.89 17.43
N VAL A 125 -3.86 1.39 16.50
CA VAL A 125 -5.33 1.56 16.45
C VAL A 125 -5.96 0.19 16.65
N GLN A 126 -6.91 0.09 17.56
CA GLN A 126 -7.60 -1.14 17.92
C GLN A 126 -9.11 -0.91 17.97
N GLU A 127 -9.89 -1.87 17.46
CA GLU A 127 -11.35 -1.88 17.63
C GLU A 127 -11.68 -2.00 19.11
N ASN A 128 -12.53 -1.11 19.62
CA ASN A 128 -12.98 -1.14 21.03
C ASN A 128 -14.05 -2.23 21.21
N LYS A 129 -13.58 -3.45 21.38
CA LYS A 129 -14.38 -4.65 21.60
C LYS A 129 -13.79 -5.51 22.71
N ASP A 130 -14.63 -6.35 23.29
CA ASP A 130 -14.15 -7.35 24.23
C ASP A 130 -13.13 -8.27 23.58
N LEU A 131 -12.06 -8.60 24.32
CA LEU A 131 -10.98 -9.48 23.84
C LEU A 131 -11.47 -10.86 23.38
N ALA A 132 -12.62 -11.32 23.91
CA ALA A 132 -13.26 -12.56 23.48
C ALA A 132 -13.73 -12.55 22.00
N GLU A 133 -13.97 -11.38 21.43
CA GLU A 133 -14.43 -11.20 20.05
C GLU A 133 -13.29 -11.00 19.04
N GLN A 134 -12.05 -11.10 19.46
CA GLN A 134 -10.85 -10.89 18.62
C GLN A 134 -10.88 -9.53 17.91
N PRO A 135 -10.65 -8.44 18.64
CA PRO A 135 -10.66 -7.09 18.06
C PRO A 135 -9.58 -6.96 16.98
N VAL A 136 -9.92 -6.24 15.93
CA VAL A 136 -8.96 -5.90 14.88
C VAL A 136 -8.02 -4.82 15.42
N SER A 137 -6.71 -5.02 15.24
CA SER A 137 -5.69 -4.03 15.60
C SER A 137 -4.72 -3.83 14.45
N PHE A 138 -4.20 -2.60 14.33
CA PHE A 138 -3.19 -2.23 13.36
C PHE A 138 -2.18 -1.30 14.01
N THR A 139 -0.89 -1.54 13.77
CA THR A 139 0.20 -0.70 14.28
C THR A 139 1.04 -0.18 13.12
N LEU A 140 1.26 1.12 13.10
CA LEU A 140 2.10 1.79 12.13
C LEU A 140 3.26 2.47 12.86
N VAL A 141 4.49 2.28 12.37
CA VAL A 141 5.69 2.88 12.94
C VAL A 141 6.34 3.79 11.90
N ARG A 142 6.74 4.99 12.33
CA ARG A 142 7.46 5.95 11.49
C ARG A 142 8.58 6.61 12.29
N TRP A 143 9.69 6.86 11.64
CA TRP A 143 10.78 7.63 12.20
C TRP A 143 10.75 9.04 11.66
N ILE A 144 10.88 10.01 12.55
CA ILE A 144 10.92 11.43 12.21
C ILE A 144 12.08 12.09 12.95
N ILE A 145 12.55 13.22 12.43
CA ILE A 145 13.48 14.09 13.18
C ILE A 145 12.63 14.94 14.12
N ASP A 146 13.11 15.12 15.35
CA ASP A 146 12.45 15.99 16.32
C ASP A 146 12.35 17.42 15.75
N PRO A 147 11.14 18.00 15.65
CA PRO A 147 10.97 19.38 15.17
C PRO A 147 11.80 20.42 15.91
N GLN A 148 12.08 20.21 17.19
CA GLN A 148 12.89 21.13 18.00
C GLN A 148 14.34 21.17 17.51
N VAL A 149 14.91 20.04 17.15
CA VAL A 149 16.27 19.95 16.59
C VAL A 149 16.35 20.70 15.26
N ILE A 150 15.30 20.65 14.43
CA ILE A 150 15.25 21.38 13.17
C ILE A 150 15.27 22.90 13.44
N ILE A 151 14.47 23.36 14.39
CA ILE A 151 14.40 24.77 14.78
C ILE A 151 15.76 25.25 15.32
N GLU A 152 16.40 24.49 16.20
CA GLU A 152 17.72 24.81 16.74
C GLU A 152 18.80 24.93 15.64
N ILE A 153 18.77 24.05 14.65
CA ILE A 153 19.68 24.09 13.51
C ILE A 153 19.43 25.35 12.65
N GLU A 154 18.17 25.68 12.40
CA GLU A 154 17.79 26.88 11.63
C GLU A 154 18.20 28.15 12.36
N GLU A 155 17.95 28.26 13.67
CA GLU A 155 18.38 29.39 14.49
C GLU A 155 19.90 29.53 14.53
N ALA A 156 20.63 28.42 14.69
CA ALA A 156 22.09 28.42 14.66
C ALA A 156 22.64 28.85 13.29
N ALA A 157 22.03 28.43 12.20
CA ALA A 157 22.39 28.82 10.85
C ALA A 157 22.10 30.31 10.58
N ALA A 158 20.98 30.82 11.07
CA ALA A 158 20.62 32.24 10.98
C ALA A 158 21.64 33.11 11.75
N ALA A 159 21.96 32.75 12.99
CA ALA A 159 22.95 33.47 13.81
C ALA A 159 24.37 33.47 13.16
N ALA A 160 24.76 32.35 12.56
CA ALA A 160 26.03 32.26 11.81
C ALA A 160 26.07 33.16 10.57
N SER A 161 24.94 33.31 9.88
CA SER A 161 24.83 34.20 8.71
C SER A 161 24.90 35.69 9.08
N GLU A 162 24.29 36.06 10.20
CA GLU A 162 24.38 37.44 10.73
C GLU A 162 25.78 37.77 11.19
N ALA A 163 26.48 36.87 11.86
CA ALA A 163 27.85 37.04 12.29
C ALA A 163 28.83 37.23 11.11
N SER A 164 28.58 36.55 9.97
CA SER A 164 29.41 36.66 8.77
C SER A 164 29.17 37.96 7.98
N SER A 165 27.98 38.55 8.07
CA SER A 165 27.64 39.80 7.40
C SER A 165 28.15 41.07 8.14
N GLY A 166 28.45 40.94 9.44
CA GLY A 166 28.93 42.04 10.28
C GLY A 166 30.42 42.38 10.14
N THR A 167 31.21 41.56 9.47
CA THR A 167 32.70 41.76 9.40
C THR A 167 33.18 42.51 8.16
N SER A 168 32.33 42.94 7.25
CA SER A 168 32.72 43.64 6.02
C SER A 168 32.61 45.17 6.07
N GLY A 169 32.64 45.79 7.27
CA GLY A 169 32.47 47.24 7.42
C GLY A 169 33.46 47.94 8.33
N SER A 170 34.78 47.74 8.20
CA SER A 170 35.76 48.67 8.74
C SER A 170 37.14 48.44 8.13
N SER A 171 37.37 48.96 6.93
CA SER A 171 38.73 49.35 6.52
C SER A 171 38.69 50.81 6.17
N GLY A 172 38.93 51.64 7.19
CA GLY A 172 39.19 53.03 7.07
C GLY A 172 40.45 53.28 6.25
N THR A 173 40.35 54.19 5.36
CA THR A 173 41.35 55.00 4.70
C THR A 173 42.49 55.30 5.61
N ASP A 174 43.78 55.08 5.18
CA ASP A 174 44.84 56.06 5.02
C ASP A 174 46.19 55.38 4.72
N GLY A 175 46.96 55.98 3.79
CA GLY A 175 48.40 55.74 3.73
C GLY A 175 48.96 55.35 2.35
N SER A 176 49.06 56.34 1.49
CA SER A 176 49.96 56.40 0.38
C SER A 176 51.41 56.01 0.78
N THR A 177 52.00 54.99 0.12
CA THR A 177 53.45 55.08 -0.28
C THR A 177 53.77 54.05 -1.35
N SER A 178 54.39 54.49 -2.37
CA SER A 178 54.99 53.79 -3.50
C SER A 178 56.01 52.73 -3.08
N GLY A 179 55.90 51.53 -3.69
CA GLY A 179 56.88 50.46 -3.54
C GLY A 179 56.81 49.49 -4.72
N THR A 180 57.65 49.73 -5.71
CA THR A 180 57.99 48.84 -6.82
C THR A 180 58.57 47.55 -6.27
N GLY A 181 57.95 46.39 -6.54
CA GLY A 181 58.43 45.06 -6.15
C GLY A 181 57.99 43.99 -7.12
N THR A 182 58.80 43.72 -8.13
CA THR A 182 58.73 42.57 -9.03
C THR A 182 58.94 41.27 -8.26
N GLY A 183 58.02 40.37 -8.28
CA GLY A 183 58.12 39.04 -7.64
C GLY A 183 57.35 37.98 -8.40
N THR A 184 58.00 37.36 -9.37
CA THR A 184 57.62 36.13 -10.05
C THR A 184 57.63 34.97 -9.07
N GLY A 185 56.49 34.27 -8.88
CA GLY A 185 56.41 33.05 -8.06
C GLY A 185 55.43 32.07 -8.66
N THR A 186 55.94 31.25 -9.55
CA THR A 186 55.32 30.02 -10.04
C THR A 186 55.25 28.99 -8.90
N GLY A 187 54.06 28.52 -8.55
CA GLY A 187 53.84 27.43 -7.60
C GLY A 187 52.74 26.47 -8.07
N THR A 188 53.14 25.52 -8.87
CA THR A 188 52.41 24.28 -9.19
C THR A 188 52.31 23.38 -7.94
N GLY A 189 51.11 23.06 -7.52
CA GLY A 189 50.85 22.09 -6.46
C GLY A 189 49.75 21.15 -6.83
N THR A 190 50.11 20.05 -7.49
CA THR A 190 49.34 18.80 -7.66
C THR A 190 49.22 18.09 -6.32
N GLY A 191 48.00 17.74 -5.91
CA GLY A 191 47.72 16.92 -4.75
C GLY A 191 46.61 15.91 -5.04
N THR A 192 47.04 14.76 -5.46
CA THR A 192 46.31 13.48 -5.62
C THR A 192 45.96 12.85 -4.29
N GLY A 193 44.84 12.07 -4.29
CA GLY A 193 44.64 10.92 -3.39
C GLY A 193 43.55 11.19 -2.35
N SER A 194 42.61 10.32 -2.07
CA SER A 194 42.63 8.90 -2.03
C SER A 194 41.18 8.39 -1.70
N ALA A 195 40.74 7.42 -2.43
CA ALA A 195 39.59 6.58 -2.09
C ALA A 195 39.93 5.66 -0.91
N ARG A 196 38.98 5.44 -0.01
CA ARG A 196 38.77 4.17 0.75
C ARG A 196 37.37 4.15 1.32
N ARG A 197 36.65 3.18 0.88
CA ARG A 197 35.91 2.01 1.35
C ARG A 197 34.73 2.34 2.25
#